data_57d8af546b9aa639ff4a3609750e238b
#
_entry.id   57d8af546b9aa639ff4a3609750e238b
#
_cell.length_a   1.000
_cell.length_b   1.000
_cell.length_c   1.000
_cell.angle_alpha   90.00
_cell.angle_beta   90.00
_cell.angle_gamma   90.00
#
_symmetry.space_group_name_H-M   'P 1'
#
loop_
_entity.id
_entity.type
_entity.pdbx_description
1 polymer ?
#
loop_
_entity_poly.entity_id
_entity_poly.type
_entity_poly.pdbx_seq_one_letter_code
_entity_poly.pdbx_strand_id
1 'polypeptide(L)'
;MLPRRTEAPSDSYSSLLLIPLIKEIYPFSDAHSHYRNELSHSPIVYIGKYIAQVSKRNKDARIDRVLSVSNKYGFINQDEQFEDREVASADTSNYKVVHKGDFAYNPARINVGSVARLQEFENGIVSSMYVCFTAKKGLLPAYFELYLSTNIFKYEMNKLLEGSVRLCLTYERLCNIKIALPELNVQKDFVSKVSTILTKIKSEEKLLVLYHNYKQYLLSQMFI
;
A
#
# COMPACT_ATOMS: atom_id res chain seq x y z
N MET A 1 23.21 32.98 -12.84
CA MET A 1 22.91 32.24 -11.60
C MET A 1 21.42 31.93 -11.63
N LEU A 2 21.03 30.70 -12.02
CA LEU A 2 19.63 30.30 -12.12
C LEU A 2 19.13 29.97 -10.72
N PRO A 3 17.89 30.32 -10.33
CA PRO A 3 17.34 30.01 -9.03
C PRO A 3 17.12 28.50 -8.92
N ARG A 4 17.57 27.92 -7.80
CA ARG A 4 17.35 26.52 -7.45
C ARG A 4 15.85 26.27 -7.44
N ARG A 5 15.39 25.22 -8.16
CA ARG A 5 14.05 24.69 -8.02
C ARG A 5 13.81 24.34 -6.56
N THR A 6 12.91 25.04 -5.92
CA THR A 6 12.35 24.62 -4.64
C THR A 6 11.54 23.36 -4.92
N GLU A 7 12.03 22.23 -4.43
CA GLU A 7 11.30 20.97 -4.42
C GLU A 7 9.95 21.19 -3.75
N ALA A 8 8.88 20.84 -4.47
CA ALA A 8 7.56 20.75 -3.87
C ALA A 8 7.61 19.71 -2.74
N PRO A 9 7.01 19.96 -1.57
CA PRO A 9 6.97 18.97 -0.51
C PRO A 9 6.24 17.75 -1.05
N SER A 10 6.99 16.64 -1.14
CA SER A 10 6.51 15.35 -1.66
C SER A 10 5.24 14.89 -0.94
N ASP A 11 4.34 14.22 -1.64
CA ASP A 11 3.07 13.60 -1.20
C ASP A 11 3.19 12.62 0.00
N SER A 12 4.24 12.74 0.78
CA SER A 12 4.68 11.82 1.82
C SER A 12 3.92 11.91 3.15
N TYR A 13 3.10 12.93 3.34
CA TYR A 13 2.35 13.10 4.59
C TYR A 13 1.04 12.29 4.63
N SER A 14 0.47 11.97 3.48
CA SER A 14 -0.78 11.23 3.40
C SER A 14 -0.71 9.81 3.96
N SER A 15 0.44 9.12 3.82
CA SER A 15 0.61 7.76 4.36
C SER A 15 0.85 7.73 5.87
N LEU A 16 1.47 8.78 6.42
CA LEU A 16 1.72 8.88 7.87
C LEU A 16 0.45 9.21 8.67
N LEU A 17 -0.48 9.96 8.08
CA LEU A 17 -1.78 10.28 8.70
C LEU A 17 -2.82 9.17 8.51
N LEU A 18 -2.67 8.33 7.47
CA LEU A 18 -3.54 7.18 7.21
C LEU A 18 -3.52 6.16 8.35
N ILE A 19 -2.37 5.87 8.90
CA ILE A 19 -2.20 4.84 9.94
C ILE A 19 -2.94 5.20 11.25
N PRO A 20 -2.86 6.45 11.78
CA PRO A 20 -3.64 6.86 12.93
C PRO A 20 -5.14 6.88 12.64
N LEU A 21 -5.55 7.41 11.48
CA LEU A 21 -6.96 7.56 11.12
C LEU A 21 -7.65 6.21 10.88
N ILE A 22 -6.97 5.26 10.23
CA ILE A 22 -7.47 3.89 10.08
C ILE A 22 -7.55 3.19 11.44
N LYS A 23 -6.67 3.52 12.39
CA LYS A 23 -6.77 3.04 13.78
C LYS A 23 -8.05 3.50 14.48
N GLU A 24 -8.51 4.71 14.19
CA GLU A 24 -9.74 5.27 14.75
C GLU A 24 -11.00 4.79 14.00
N ILE A 25 -10.89 4.54 12.70
CA ILE A 25 -12.01 4.12 11.84
C ILE A 25 -12.25 2.61 11.92
N TYR A 26 -11.22 1.80 12.20
CA TYR A 26 -11.36 0.35 12.38
C TYR A 26 -11.69 0.07 13.85
N PRO A 27 -12.95 -0.16 14.21
CA PRO A 27 -13.40 -0.17 15.59
C PRO A 27 -13.12 -1.52 16.27
N PHE A 28 -11.89 -1.70 16.72
CA PHE A 28 -11.63 -2.61 17.83
C PHE A 28 -11.49 -1.87 19.17
N SER A 29 -11.73 -0.56 19.20
CA SER A 29 -11.88 0.25 20.42
C SER A 29 -13.20 1.03 20.41
N ASP A 30 -13.87 0.95 21.43
CA ASP A 30 -15.11 1.44 22.04
C ASP A 30 -16.01 2.55 21.44
N ALA A 31 -15.80 3.10 20.28
CA ALA A 31 -16.61 4.21 19.81
C ALA A 31 -17.07 4.04 18.34
N HIS A 32 -18.24 3.51 18.12
CA HIS A 32 -19.19 3.76 17.00
C HIS A 32 -20.02 2.52 16.68
N SER A 33 -21.22 2.48 17.20
CA SER A 33 -22.07 1.30 17.33
C SER A 33 -22.58 0.67 16.02
N HIS A 34 -22.66 1.40 14.92
CA HIS A 34 -23.29 0.89 13.70
C HIS A 34 -22.35 -0.02 12.87
N TYR A 35 -21.10 0.40 12.62
CA TYR A 35 -20.11 -0.44 11.92
C TYR A 35 -19.57 -1.58 12.77
N ARG A 36 -19.55 -1.41 14.09
CA ARG A 36 -19.22 -2.48 15.03
C ARG A 36 -20.15 -3.65 14.84
N ASN A 37 -21.45 -3.43 14.63
CA ASN A 37 -22.42 -4.49 14.44
C ASN A 37 -22.23 -5.23 13.11
N GLU A 38 -22.01 -4.56 12.00
CA GLU A 38 -21.83 -5.23 10.69
C GLU A 38 -20.49 -5.97 10.57
N LEU A 39 -19.40 -5.40 11.08
CA LEU A 39 -18.08 -6.05 11.06
C LEU A 39 -17.93 -7.11 12.17
N SER A 40 -18.57 -6.94 13.33
CA SER A 40 -18.54 -7.94 14.42
C SER A 40 -19.28 -9.22 14.08
N HIS A 41 -20.25 -9.15 13.17
CA HIS A 41 -21.00 -10.32 12.65
C HIS A 41 -20.37 -10.90 11.38
N SER A 42 -19.28 -10.32 10.87
CA SER A 42 -18.61 -10.82 9.68
C SER A 42 -17.87 -12.12 9.97
N PRO A 43 -17.95 -13.12 9.09
CA PRO A 43 -17.22 -14.37 9.28
C PRO A 43 -15.72 -14.12 9.29
N ILE A 44 -15.01 -14.73 10.24
CA ILE A 44 -13.56 -14.75 10.27
C ILE A 44 -13.07 -15.88 9.37
N VAL A 45 -12.33 -15.53 8.34
CA VAL A 45 -11.84 -16.46 7.32
C VAL A 45 -10.33 -16.39 7.16
N TYR A 46 -9.73 -17.46 6.65
CA TYR A 46 -8.33 -17.44 6.25
C TYR A 46 -8.15 -16.73 4.91
N ILE A 47 -7.19 -15.81 4.83
CA ILE A 47 -6.90 -15.02 3.61
C ILE A 47 -6.62 -15.92 2.40
N GLY A 48 -5.95 -17.06 2.58
CA GLY A 48 -5.57 -17.97 1.51
C GLY A 48 -6.74 -18.50 0.66
N LYS A 49 -7.96 -18.50 1.19
CA LYS A 49 -9.16 -18.85 0.40
C LYS A 49 -9.50 -17.79 -0.66
N TYR A 50 -9.12 -16.54 -0.40
CA TYR A 50 -9.54 -15.36 -1.16
C TYR A 50 -8.42 -14.69 -1.94
N ILE A 51 -7.21 -15.25 -1.94
CA ILE A 51 -6.09 -14.79 -2.75
C ILE A 51 -5.55 -15.93 -3.62
N ALA A 52 -4.86 -15.56 -4.70
CA ALA A 52 -4.14 -16.50 -5.55
C ALA A 52 -2.73 -15.98 -5.82
N GLN A 53 -1.73 -16.84 -5.73
CA GLN A 53 -0.37 -16.47 -6.03
C GLN A 53 -0.20 -16.16 -7.53
N VAL A 54 0.50 -15.09 -7.84
CA VAL A 54 0.91 -14.71 -9.20
C VAL A 54 2.39 -15.02 -9.34
N SER A 55 2.73 -15.92 -10.28
CA SER A 55 4.11 -16.38 -10.50
C SER A 55 4.56 -16.30 -11.96
N LYS A 56 3.74 -15.68 -12.85
CA LYS A 56 4.07 -15.51 -14.26
C LYS A 56 5.36 -14.71 -14.40
N ARG A 57 6.31 -15.22 -15.16
CA ARG A 57 7.60 -14.57 -15.41
C ARG A 57 7.61 -13.85 -16.75
N ASN A 58 8.45 -12.82 -16.86
CA ASN A 58 8.65 -12.01 -18.07
C ASN A 58 9.58 -12.70 -19.07
N LYS A 59 9.32 -13.98 -19.38
CA LYS A 59 10.20 -14.80 -20.25
C LYS A 59 10.45 -14.18 -21.61
N ASP A 60 9.44 -13.52 -22.17
CA ASP A 60 9.49 -12.92 -23.51
C ASP A 60 10.08 -11.50 -23.49
N ALA A 61 10.51 -11.01 -22.32
CA ALA A 61 11.03 -9.64 -22.11
C ALA A 61 10.12 -8.54 -22.72
N ARG A 62 8.79 -8.77 -22.74
CA ARG A 62 7.82 -7.83 -23.34
C ARG A 62 7.51 -6.63 -22.46
N ILE A 63 7.79 -6.74 -21.17
CA ILE A 63 7.55 -5.69 -20.20
C ILE A 63 8.91 -5.25 -19.66
N ASP A 64 9.22 -3.99 -19.85
CA ASP A 64 10.48 -3.35 -19.46
C ASP A 64 10.35 -2.49 -18.20
N ARG A 65 9.09 -2.12 -17.82
CA ARG A 65 8.85 -1.33 -16.60
C ARG A 65 9.17 -2.11 -15.35
N VAL A 66 10.30 -1.80 -14.73
CA VAL A 66 10.73 -2.42 -13.47
C VAL A 66 10.17 -1.62 -12.29
N LEU A 67 9.47 -2.34 -11.40
CA LEU A 67 8.82 -1.77 -10.23
C LEU A 67 9.45 -2.30 -8.94
N SER A 68 9.48 -1.45 -7.93
CA SER A 68 9.78 -1.77 -6.54
C SER A 68 8.59 -1.46 -5.64
N VAL A 69 8.52 -2.11 -4.47
CA VAL A 69 7.50 -1.80 -3.46
C VAL A 69 8.14 -1.04 -2.30
N SER A 70 7.84 0.24 -2.26
CA SER A 70 8.21 1.14 -1.16
C SER A 70 7.20 1.00 -0.02
N ASN A 71 7.68 1.12 1.22
CA ASN A 71 6.82 1.17 2.41
C ASN A 71 6.04 2.49 2.54
N LYS A 72 6.43 3.51 1.80
CA LYS A 72 5.86 4.86 1.86
C LYS A 72 5.00 5.20 0.65
N TYR A 73 5.45 4.80 -0.54
CA TYR A 73 4.84 5.22 -1.80
C TYR A 73 4.12 4.08 -2.55
N GLY A 74 4.11 2.85 -2.00
CA GLY A 74 3.56 1.70 -2.70
C GLY A 74 4.45 1.26 -3.86
N PHE A 75 3.85 0.96 -5.01
CA PHE A 75 4.62 0.67 -6.22
C PHE A 75 5.24 1.94 -6.79
N ILE A 76 6.53 1.89 -7.04
CA ILE A 76 7.31 2.97 -7.64
C ILE A 76 8.15 2.43 -8.78
N ASN A 77 8.41 3.27 -9.76
CA ASN A 77 9.36 2.95 -10.83
C ASN A 77 10.77 2.85 -10.23
N GLN A 78 11.50 1.81 -10.55
CA GLN A 78 12.81 1.57 -9.94
C GLN A 78 13.81 2.65 -10.33
N ASP A 79 13.71 3.20 -11.54
CA ASP A 79 14.56 4.27 -12.04
C ASP A 79 14.40 5.59 -11.24
N GLU A 80 13.20 5.83 -10.69
CA GLU A 80 12.93 7.03 -9.89
C GLU A 80 13.47 6.93 -8.44
N GLN A 81 13.72 5.72 -7.95
CA GLN A 81 14.18 5.50 -6.58
C GLN A 81 15.71 5.59 -6.44
N PHE A 82 16.44 5.37 -7.53
CA PHE A 82 17.89 5.24 -7.51
C PHE A 82 18.49 6.07 -8.65
N GLU A 83 18.56 7.38 -8.45
CA GLU A 83 19.13 8.34 -9.43
C GLU A 83 20.59 8.02 -9.86
N ASP A 84 21.30 7.11 -9.15
CA ASP A 84 22.73 6.83 -9.38
C ASP A 84 23.10 5.33 -9.46
N ARG A 85 22.13 4.39 -9.53
CA ARG A 85 22.46 2.95 -9.61
C ARG A 85 21.53 2.20 -10.53
N GLU A 86 22.06 1.55 -11.55
CA GLU A 86 21.38 0.43 -12.24
C GLU A 86 21.15 -0.71 -11.23
N VAL A 87 19.99 -0.72 -10.60
CA VAL A 87 19.62 -1.75 -9.60
C VAL A 87 18.91 -2.93 -10.26
N ALA A 88 18.35 -2.73 -11.45
CA ALA A 88 17.77 -3.80 -12.23
C ALA A 88 18.87 -4.68 -12.83
N SER A 89 18.72 -5.99 -12.71
CA SER A 89 19.54 -6.94 -13.48
C SER A 89 19.36 -6.68 -14.97
N ALA A 90 20.44 -6.74 -15.76
CA ALA A 90 20.38 -6.66 -17.22
C ALA A 90 19.43 -7.73 -17.81
N ASP A 91 19.27 -8.89 -17.14
CA ASP A 91 18.31 -9.93 -17.47
C ASP A 91 17.08 -9.87 -16.54
N THR A 92 15.96 -9.40 -17.06
CA THR A 92 14.66 -9.34 -16.38
C THR A 92 13.73 -10.53 -16.70
N SER A 93 14.20 -11.55 -17.41
CA SER A 93 13.41 -12.72 -17.81
C SER A 93 12.83 -13.51 -16.63
N ASN A 94 13.52 -13.47 -15.49
CA ASN A 94 13.12 -14.11 -14.24
C ASN A 94 12.21 -13.24 -13.35
N TYR A 95 12.01 -11.97 -13.70
CA TYR A 95 11.13 -11.07 -12.95
C TYR A 95 9.68 -11.53 -13.08
N LYS A 96 8.89 -11.26 -12.05
CA LYS A 96 7.46 -11.61 -12.02
C LYS A 96 6.65 -10.48 -12.63
N VAL A 97 5.72 -10.84 -13.52
CA VAL A 97 4.77 -9.91 -14.10
C VAL A 97 3.65 -9.65 -13.12
N VAL A 98 3.33 -8.38 -12.88
CA VAL A 98 2.19 -7.93 -12.08
C VAL A 98 1.29 -7.04 -12.94
N HIS A 99 -0.01 -7.17 -12.76
CA HIS A 99 -1.03 -6.38 -13.43
C HIS A 99 -1.76 -5.48 -12.44
N LYS A 100 -2.42 -4.47 -12.95
CA LYS A 100 -3.25 -3.58 -12.16
C LYS A 100 -4.24 -4.35 -11.29
N GLY A 101 -4.25 -4.07 -10.01
CA GLY A 101 -5.03 -4.78 -9.01
C GLY A 101 -4.27 -5.88 -8.26
N ASP A 102 -3.15 -6.37 -8.80
CA ASP A 102 -2.29 -7.33 -8.12
C ASP A 102 -1.54 -6.68 -6.95
N PHE A 103 -1.19 -7.50 -6.00
CA PHE A 103 -0.40 -7.14 -4.83
C PHE A 103 1.01 -7.72 -4.94
N ALA A 104 1.99 -6.98 -4.42
CA ALA A 104 3.32 -7.53 -4.20
C ALA A 104 3.88 -7.09 -2.85
N TYR A 105 4.69 -7.93 -2.25
CA TYR A 105 5.45 -7.58 -1.06
C TYR A 105 6.84 -8.23 -1.06
N ASN A 106 7.77 -7.58 -0.37
CA ASN A 106 9.07 -8.16 -0.08
C ASN A 106 8.95 -9.01 1.21
N PRO A 107 9.15 -10.36 1.16
CA PRO A 107 9.02 -11.23 2.32
C PRO A 107 9.82 -10.78 3.54
N ALA A 108 11.02 -10.27 3.33
CA ALA A 108 11.94 -9.84 4.38
C ALA A 108 11.70 -8.39 4.85
N ARG A 109 10.75 -7.66 4.26
CA ARG A 109 10.46 -6.26 4.57
C ARG A 109 8.99 -5.96 4.75
N ILE A 110 8.13 -6.95 4.76
CA ILE A 110 6.68 -6.75 4.96
C ILE A 110 6.38 -6.20 6.36
N ASN A 111 7.19 -6.56 7.35
CA ASN A 111 7.09 -6.06 8.73
C ASN A 111 7.28 -4.53 8.84
N VAL A 112 8.01 -3.93 7.90
CA VAL A 112 8.19 -2.47 7.82
C VAL A 112 7.26 -1.82 6.78
N GLY A 113 6.29 -2.57 6.24
CA GLY A 113 5.25 -2.04 5.36
C GLY A 113 5.54 -2.15 3.85
N SER A 114 6.55 -2.94 3.43
CA SER A 114 6.82 -3.15 2.00
C SER A 114 5.79 -4.12 1.39
N VAL A 115 4.54 -3.68 1.32
CA VAL A 115 3.41 -4.35 0.65
C VAL A 115 2.52 -3.30 -0.01
N ALA A 116 2.11 -3.54 -1.26
CA ALA A 116 1.23 -2.62 -1.97
C ALA A 116 0.40 -3.34 -3.04
N ARG A 117 -0.66 -2.66 -3.49
CA ARG A 117 -1.47 -3.00 -4.65
C ARG A 117 -1.08 -2.11 -5.82
N LEU A 118 -0.89 -2.71 -7.00
CA LEU A 118 -0.59 -1.96 -8.22
C LEU A 118 -1.84 -1.22 -8.70
N GLN A 119 -1.80 0.11 -8.71
CA GLN A 119 -2.91 0.98 -9.09
C GLN A 119 -2.58 1.91 -10.26
N GLU A 120 -1.37 2.45 -10.28
CA GLU A 120 -0.97 3.53 -11.19
C GLU A 120 -0.59 3.04 -12.59
N PHE A 121 -0.14 1.79 -12.71
CA PHE A 121 0.29 1.20 -13.97
C PHE A 121 -0.60 0.02 -14.35
N GLU A 122 -0.82 -0.19 -15.64
CA GLU A 122 -1.59 -1.34 -16.13
C GLU A 122 -0.83 -2.65 -15.92
N ASN A 123 0.51 -2.62 -16.01
CA ASN A 123 1.38 -3.75 -15.72
C ASN A 123 2.81 -3.27 -15.39
N GLY A 124 3.60 -4.18 -14.90
CA GLY A 124 5.02 -4.01 -14.65
C GLY A 124 5.66 -5.33 -14.24
N ILE A 125 6.95 -5.29 -13.97
CA ILE A 125 7.70 -6.44 -13.47
C ILE A 125 8.37 -6.12 -12.15
N VAL A 126 8.42 -7.09 -11.26
CA VAL A 126 9.12 -7.01 -9.97
C VAL A 126 10.13 -8.12 -9.84
N SER A 127 11.20 -7.89 -9.10
CA SER A 127 12.22 -8.92 -8.84
C SER A 127 11.60 -10.25 -8.39
N SER A 128 12.22 -11.35 -8.75
CA SER A 128 11.77 -12.71 -8.42
C SER A 128 11.60 -12.96 -6.92
N MET A 129 12.29 -12.17 -6.08
CA MET A 129 12.20 -12.27 -4.60
C MET A 129 10.84 -11.81 -4.04
N TYR A 130 10.10 -10.96 -4.75
CA TYR A 130 8.79 -10.52 -4.29
C TYR A 130 7.78 -11.65 -4.31
N VAL A 131 6.92 -11.70 -3.32
CA VAL A 131 5.70 -12.51 -3.36
C VAL A 131 4.61 -11.66 -4.00
N CYS A 132 4.02 -12.18 -5.09
CA CYS A 132 2.95 -11.52 -5.82
C CYS A 132 1.68 -12.36 -5.73
N PHE A 133 0.52 -11.70 -5.59
CA PHE A 133 -0.77 -12.37 -5.50
C PHE A 133 -1.89 -11.44 -5.95
N THR A 134 -3.03 -12.03 -6.29
CA THR A 134 -4.24 -11.33 -6.67
C THR A 134 -5.41 -11.71 -5.75
N ALA A 135 -6.38 -10.81 -5.58
CA ALA A 135 -7.61 -11.10 -4.85
C ALA A 135 -8.58 -11.90 -5.73
N LYS A 136 -9.21 -12.93 -5.14
CA LYS A 136 -10.25 -13.74 -5.77
C LYS A 136 -11.63 -13.14 -5.53
N LYS A 137 -12.64 -13.73 -6.20
CA LYS A 137 -14.05 -13.41 -5.98
C LYS A 137 -14.42 -13.49 -4.49
N GLY A 138 -15.12 -12.46 -4.01
CA GLY A 138 -15.53 -12.33 -2.61
C GLY A 138 -14.65 -11.41 -1.77
N LEU A 139 -13.43 -11.11 -2.21
CA LEU A 139 -12.54 -10.14 -1.56
C LEU A 139 -12.31 -8.94 -2.49
N LEU A 140 -12.78 -7.76 -2.10
CA LEU A 140 -12.52 -6.53 -2.84
C LEU A 140 -11.07 -6.11 -2.65
N PRO A 141 -10.26 -5.92 -3.73
CA PRO A 141 -8.86 -5.55 -3.60
C PRO A 141 -8.63 -4.29 -2.75
N ALA A 142 -9.47 -3.26 -2.92
CA ALA A 142 -9.36 -2.03 -2.14
C ALA A 142 -9.66 -2.24 -0.64
N TYR A 143 -10.60 -3.13 -0.29
CA TYR A 143 -10.87 -3.50 1.09
C TYR A 143 -9.68 -4.24 1.71
N PHE A 144 -9.08 -5.15 0.94
CA PHE A 144 -7.90 -5.88 1.40
C PHE A 144 -6.68 -4.97 1.59
N GLU A 145 -6.49 -4.01 0.71
CA GLU A 145 -5.43 -2.98 0.84
C GLU A 145 -5.58 -2.18 2.15
N LEU A 146 -6.80 -1.76 2.49
CA LEU A 146 -7.07 -1.12 3.78
C LEU A 146 -6.75 -2.05 4.95
N TYR A 147 -7.13 -3.33 4.87
CA TYR A 147 -6.81 -4.31 5.90
C TYR A 147 -5.29 -4.47 6.10
N LEU A 148 -4.50 -4.54 5.02
CA LEU A 148 -3.03 -4.66 5.09
C LEU A 148 -2.37 -3.47 5.83
N SER A 149 -3.02 -2.31 5.87
CA SER A 149 -2.52 -1.13 6.58
C SER A 149 -2.86 -1.12 8.08
N THR A 150 -3.72 -2.04 8.56
CA THR A 150 -4.19 -2.07 9.95
C THR A 150 -3.17 -2.67 10.93
N ASN A 151 -3.31 -2.31 12.21
CA ASN A 151 -2.55 -2.94 13.27
C ASN A 151 -2.94 -4.41 13.49
N ILE A 152 -4.17 -4.79 13.13
CA ILE A 152 -4.64 -6.18 13.21
C ILE A 152 -3.83 -7.04 12.26
N PHE A 153 -3.70 -6.62 11.01
CA PHE A 153 -2.84 -7.32 10.05
C PHE A 153 -1.40 -7.42 10.56
N LYS A 154 -0.83 -6.31 11.06
CA LYS A 154 0.53 -6.30 11.61
C LYS A 154 0.70 -7.29 12.78
N TYR A 155 -0.28 -7.35 13.67
CA TYR A 155 -0.26 -8.25 14.79
C TYR A 155 -0.33 -9.72 14.35
N GLU A 156 -1.27 -10.08 13.47
CA GLU A 156 -1.41 -11.43 12.93
C GLU A 156 -0.18 -11.85 12.10
N MET A 157 0.34 -10.95 11.28
CA MET A 157 1.55 -11.16 10.50
C MET A 157 2.76 -11.44 11.40
N ASN A 158 2.96 -10.65 12.46
CA ASN A 158 4.12 -10.80 13.35
C ASN A 158 4.17 -12.16 14.04
N LYS A 159 3.02 -12.80 14.30
CA LYS A 159 2.96 -14.17 14.85
C LYS A 159 3.47 -15.23 13.87
N LEU A 160 3.45 -14.91 12.57
CA LEU A 160 3.73 -15.85 11.49
C LEU A 160 5.07 -15.59 10.80
N LEU A 161 5.80 -14.55 11.23
CA LEU A 161 7.14 -14.29 10.72
C LEU A 161 8.11 -15.38 11.16
N GLU A 162 8.97 -15.80 10.25
CA GLU A 162 10.02 -16.79 10.49
C GLU A 162 11.40 -16.27 10.16
N GLY A 163 12.40 -16.80 10.86
CA GLY A 163 13.81 -16.53 10.64
C GLY A 163 14.51 -16.01 11.88
N SER A 164 15.75 -16.40 12.07
CA SER A 164 16.59 -15.98 13.20
C SER A 164 17.33 -14.67 12.92
N VAL A 165 17.73 -14.43 11.66
CA VAL A 165 18.52 -13.26 11.25
C VAL A 165 17.65 -12.25 10.49
N ARG A 166 16.75 -12.74 9.62
CA ARG A 166 15.78 -11.91 8.88
C ARG A 166 14.42 -12.55 8.99
N LEU A 167 13.50 -11.83 9.59
CA LEU A 167 12.10 -12.26 9.68
C LEU A 167 11.46 -12.16 8.28
N CYS A 168 10.88 -13.27 7.81
CA CYS A 168 10.25 -13.36 6.50
C CYS A 168 8.82 -13.90 6.64
N LEU A 169 7.92 -13.38 5.81
CA LEU A 169 6.57 -13.93 5.64
C LEU A 169 6.49 -14.63 4.28
N THR A 170 6.34 -15.95 4.28
CA THR A 170 6.11 -16.71 3.06
C THR A 170 4.65 -16.56 2.59
N TYR A 171 4.36 -16.93 1.33
CA TYR A 171 2.99 -16.91 0.81
C TYR A 171 2.06 -17.85 1.59
N GLU A 172 2.55 -19.04 1.94
CA GLU A 172 1.80 -20.04 2.71
C GLU A 172 1.41 -19.51 4.08
N ARG A 173 2.31 -18.77 4.73
CA ARG A 173 2.01 -18.14 6.02
C ARG A 173 1.07 -16.95 5.89
N LEU A 174 1.22 -16.15 4.86
CA LEU A 174 0.22 -15.12 4.54
C LEU A 174 -1.18 -15.73 4.41
N CYS A 175 -1.29 -16.89 3.75
CA CYS A 175 -2.55 -17.60 3.59
C CYS A 175 -3.21 -18.01 4.92
N ASN A 176 -2.44 -18.15 6.00
CA ASN A 176 -2.92 -18.52 7.33
C ASN A 176 -3.35 -17.32 8.19
N ILE A 177 -3.21 -16.10 7.71
CA ILE A 177 -3.72 -14.92 8.39
C ILE A 177 -5.25 -14.92 8.32
N LYS A 178 -5.89 -14.52 9.41
CA LYS A 178 -7.34 -14.41 9.52
C LYS A 178 -7.80 -12.98 9.28
N ILE A 179 -8.91 -12.85 8.56
CA ILE A 179 -9.55 -11.56 8.31
C ILE A 179 -11.05 -11.67 8.56
N ALA A 180 -11.66 -10.63 9.13
CA ALA A 180 -13.11 -10.47 9.11
C ALA A 180 -13.52 -10.08 7.69
N LEU A 181 -14.32 -10.90 7.03
CA LEU A 181 -14.69 -10.71 5.63
C LEU A 181 -16.21 -10.54 5.51
N PRO A 182 -16.70 -9.29 5.50
CA PRO A 182 -18.11 -9.01 5.28
C PRO A 182 -18.52 -9.25 3.82
N GLU A 183 -19.79 -9.19 3.54
CA GLU A 183 -20.32 -9.27 2.19
C GLU A 183 -19.78 -8.14 1.30
N LEU A 184 -19.72 -8.38 -0.01
CA LEU A 184 -19.13 -7.44 -0.98
C LEU A 184 -19.74 -6.03 -0.93
N ASN A 185 -21.04 -5.93 -0.63
CA ASN A 185 -21.71 -4.63 -0.52
C ASN A 185 -21.17 -3.82 0.67
N VAL A 186 -20.96 -4.49 1.82
CA VAL A 186 -20.40 -3.88 3.02
C VAL A 186 -18.93 -3.49 2.78
N GLN A 187 -18.15 -4.35 2.10
CA GLN A 187 -16.77 -4.01 1.71
C GLN A 187 -16.72 -2.75 0.82
N LYS A 188 -17.61 -2.65 -0.18
CA LYS A 188 -17.69 -1.49 -1.09
C LYS A 188 -18.07 -0.22 -0.36
N ASP A 189 -19.09 -0.28 0.51
CA ASP A 189 -19.54 0.85 1.30
C ASP A 189 -18.43 1.35 2.24
N PHE A 190 -17.75 0.43 2.92
CA PHE A 190 -16.60 0.75 3.77
C PHE A 190 -15.49 1.44 2.98
N VAL A 191 -15.07 0.87 1.85
CA VAL A 191 -14.04 1.45 0.97
C VAL A 191 -14.45 2.84 0.49
N SER A 192 -15.71 3.02 0.07
CA SER A 192 -16.23 4.32 -0.40
C SER A 192 -16.13 5.39 0.69
N LYS A 193 -16.53 5.07 1.92
CA LYS A 193 -16.45 6.01 3.05
C LYS A 193 -15.00 6.38 3.38
N VAL A 194 -14.13 5.38 3.48
CA VAL A 194 -12.70 5.61 3.74
C VAL A 194 -12.09 6.45 2.61
N SER A 195 -12.37 6.14 1.35
CA SER A 195 -11.82 6.89 0.20
C SER A 195 -12.29 8.36 0.20
N THR A 196 -13.54 8.62 0.58
CA THR A 196 -14.07 9.99 0.73
C THR A 196 -13.31 10.78 1.80
N ILE A 197 -13.08 10.18 2.96
CA ILE A 197 -12.29 10.80 4.04
C ILE A 197 -10.86 11.08 3.58
N LEU A 198 -10.22 10.12 2.91
CA LEU A 198 -8.86 10.27 2.40
C LEU A 198 -8.75 11.37 1.35
N THR A 199 -9.74 11.47 0.46
CA THR A 199 -9.81 12.55 -0.54
C THR A 199 -9.94 13.91 0.14
N LYS A 200 -10.76 14.01 1.19
CA LYS A 200 -10.91 15.24 1.98
C LYS A 200 -9.61 15.63 2.66
N ILE A 201 -8.93 14.68 3.32
CA ILE A 201 -7.62 14.91 3.95
C ILE A 201 -6.62 15.45 2.92
N LYS A 202 -6.47 14.80 1.76
CA LYS A 202 -5.56 15.27 0.70
C LYS A 202 -5.88 16.69 0.24
N SER A 203 -7.17 17.04 0.17
CA SER A 203 -7.58 18.40 -0.20
C SER A 203 -7.17 19.43 0.84
N GLU A 204 -7.35 19.12 2.12
CA GLU A 204 -6.96 20.00 3.23
C GLU A 204 -5.44 20.15 3.34
N GLU A 205 -4.69 19.08 3.13
CA GLU A 205 -3.22 19.13 3.09
C GLU A 205 -2.71 20.05 1.96
N LYS A 206 -3.29 19.94 0.75
CA LYS A 206 -2.96 20.86 -0.35
C LYS A 206 -3.26 22.30 -0.01
N LEU A 207 -4.40 22.55 0.62
CA LEU A 207 -4.81 23.88 1.06
C LEU A 207 -3.85 24.44 2.12
N LEU A 208 -3.41 23.62 3.05
CA LEU A 208 -2.43 24.00 4.07
C LEU A 208 -1.09 24.42 3.44
N VAL A 209 -0.60 23.66 2.47
CA VAL A 209 0.62 24.03 1.72
C VAL A 209 0.45 25.38 1.01
N LEU A 210 -0.72 25.60 0.39
CA LEU A 210 -1.04 26.85 -0.30
C LEU A 210 -1.03 28.04 0.65
N TYR A 211 -1.65 27.89 1.82
CA TYR A 211 -1.64 28.92 2.87
C TYR A 211 -0.23 29.19 3.41
N HIS A 212 0.56 28.16 3.57
CA HIS A 212 1.96 28.34 3.98
C HIS A 212 2.75 29.15 2.96
N ASN A 213 2.65 28.83 1.68
CA ASN A 213 3.30 29.56 0.60
C ASN A 213 2.80 31.00 0.52
N TYR A 214 1.49 31.23 0.67
CA TYR A 214 0.91 32.58 0.67
C TYR A 214 1.41 33.41 1.85
N LYS A 215 1.49 32.81 3.04
CA LYS A 215 2.10 33.46 4.23
C LYS A 215 3.53 33.88 3.94
N GLN A 216 4.36 33.00 3.36
CA GLN A 216 5.76 33.34 3.03
C GLN A 216 5.85 34.46 2.01
N TYR A 217 4.98 34.44 0.99
CA TYR A 217 4.89 35.52 0.01
C TYR A 217 4.56 36.86 0.67
N LEU A 218 3.54 36.94 1.53
CA LEU A 218 3.18 38.17 2.24
C LEU A 218 4.34 38.69 3.10
N LEU A 219 5.00 37.79 3.85
CA LEU A 219 6.16 38.18 4.66
C LEU A 219 7.30 38.75 3.81
N SER A 220 7.55 38.19 2.63
CA SER A 220 8.57 38.70 1.71
C SER A 220 8.24 40.07 1.15
N GLN A 221 6.95 40.44 1.05
CA GLN A 221 6.53 41.78 0.62
C GLN A 221 6.61 42.83 1.73
N MET A 222 6.57 42.41 3.00
CA MET A 222 6.57 43.33 4.15
C MET A 222 7.97 43.70 4.64
N PHE A 223 8.98 42.87 4.34
CA PHE A 223 10.35 43.00 4.85
C PHE A 223 11.38 43.04 3.72
N ILE A 224 11.14 43.89 2.70
CA ILE A 224 12.12 44.26 1.67
C ILE A 224 13.03 45.35 2.18
#